data_a14b82ec4b3173266aa5d71eecc89d28
#
_entry.id   a14b82ec4b3173266aa5d71eecc89d28
#
_cell.length_a   1.000
_cell.length_b   1.000
_cell.length_c   1.000
_cell.angle_alpha   90.00
_cell.angle_beta   90.00
_cell.angle_gamma   90.00
#
_symmetry.space_group_name_H-M   'P 1'
#
loop_
_entity.id
_entity.type
_entity.pdbx_description
1 polymer ?
#
loop_
_entity_poly.entity_id
_entity_poly.type
_entity_poly.pdbx_seq_one_letter_code
_entity_poly.pdbx_strand_id
1 'polypeptide(L)'
;IFAQENIIDYIPRIPGIPGDFCLKIKGKSMEPIIMDKSIVIVQKEKNLKRGAVGVFIVGNSECVVKRFFPDLFGVVLQSENVNFDPIVIKKNIWEAECMILGRVANVILDVV
;
A
#
# COMPACT_ATOMS: atom_id res chain seq x y z
N ILE A 1 5.77 -7.41 -12.52
CA ILE A 1 6.39 -6.10 -12.64
C ILE A 1 6.02 -5.19 -11.50
N PHE A 2 4.76 -5.15 -11.12
CA PHE A 2 4.32 -4.35 -10.00
C PHE A 2 4.41 -5.09 -8.66
N ALA A 3 4.64 -6.40 -8.69
CA ALA A 3 4.65 -7.26 -7.52
C ALA A 3 5.99 -7.17 -6.80
N GLN A 4 6.34 -5.99 -6.31
CA GLN A 4 7.52 -5.79 -5.48
C GLN A 4 7.28 -6.20 -4.03
N GLU A 5 6.04 -6.43 -3.70
CA GLU A 5 5.61 -7.00 -2.45
C GLU A 5 4.32 -7.78 -2.67
N ASN A 6 4.09 -8.74 -1.81
CA ASN A 6 2.91 -9.59 -1.89
C ASN A 6 2.08 -9.41 -0.64
N ILE A 7 0.77 -9.33 -0.81
CA ILE A 7 -0.15 -9.41 0.29
C ILE A 7 -0.40 -10.90 0.55
N ILE A 8 0.09 -11.40 1.67
CA ILE A 8 -0.04 -12.81 2.00
C ILE A 8 -1.45 -13.12 2.45
N ASP A 9 -2.02 -12.23 3.25
CA ASP A 9 -3.26 -12.55 3.95
C ASP A 9 -4.08 -11.28 4.19
N TYR A 10 -5.40 -11.48 4.17
CA TYR A 10 -6.38 -10.46 4.51
C TYR A 10 -7.04 -10.85 5.82
N ILE A 11 -6.97 -9.97 6.80
CA ILE A 11 -7.58 -10.16 8.11
C ILE A 11 -8.67 -9.11 8.23
N PRO A 12 -9.96 -9.49 8.29
CA PRO A 12 -11.05 -8.51 8.29
C PRO A 12 -10.93 -7.46 9.38
N ARG A 13 -10.48 -7.85 10.55
CA ARG A 13 -10.29 -6.93 11.66
C ARG A 13 -9.62 -7.63 12.83
N ILE A 14 -8.84 -6.87 13.61
CA ILE A 14 -8.29 -7.35 14.88
C ILE A 14 -9.09 -6.70 16.00
N PRO A 15 -9.78 -7.50 16.85
CA PRO A 15 -10.55 -6.96 17.97
C PRO A 15 -9.70 -6.06 18.86
N GLY A 16 -10.25 -4.90 19.24
CA GLY A 16 -9.57 -3.95 20.11
C GLY A 16 -8.59 -3.04 19.43
N ILE A 17 -8.31 -3.22 18.14
CA ILE A 17 -7.41 -2.36 17.36
C ILE A 17 -8.24 -1.56 16.36
N PRO A 18 -8.18 -0.21 16.38
CA PRO A 18 -8.90 0.61 15.41
C PRO A 18 -8.42 0.38 13.99
N GLY A 19 -9.36 0.29 13.05
CA GLY A 19 -9.09 0.12 11.64
C GLY A 19 -10.20 -0.68 10.98
N ASP A 20 -10.21 -0.69 9.65
CA ASP A 20 -11.25 -1.38 8.91
C ASP A 20 -10.86 -2.80 8.53
N PHE A 21 -9.60 -3.01 8.19
CA PHE A 21 -9.08 -4.34 7.91
C PHE A 21 -7.55 -4.35 8.06
N CYS A 22 -6.97 -5.54 7.98
CA CYS A 22 -5.53 -5.72 8.10
C CYS A 22 -5.01 -6.54 6.94
N LEU A 23 -3.74 -6.33 6.59
CA LEU A 23 -3.06 -7.10 5.56
C LEU A 23 -1.72 -7.57 6.10
N LYS A 24 -1.38 -8.81 5.83
CA LYS A 24 -0.04 -9.31 6.10
C LYS A 24 0.83 -9.08 4.88
N ILE A 25 1.98 -8.45 5.09
CA ILE A 25 2.88 -8.03 4.02
C ILE A 25 3.99 -9.05 3.85
N LYS A 26 4.37 -9.30 2.60
CA LYS A 26 5.57 -10.05 2.28
C LYS A 26 6.41 -9.22 1.31
N GLY A 27 7.65 -8.98 1.67
CA GLY A 27 8.58 -8.24 0.85
C GLY A 27 9.19 -7.07 1.58
N LYS A 28 10.16 -6.45 0.97
CA LYS A 28 11.01 -5.44 1.59
C LYS A 28 10.85 -4.05 0.99
N SER A 29 9.87 -3.85 0.11
CA SER A 29 9.76 -2.58 -0.61
C SER A 29 9.46 -1.39 0.29
N MET A 30 8.85 -1.60 1.44
CA MET A 30 8.52 -0.54 2.38
C MET A 30 9.40 -0.53 3.63
N GLU A 31 10.47 -1.31 3.64
CA GLU A 31 11.45 -1.23 4.73
C GLU A 31 12.22 0.09 4.64
N PRO A 32 12.55 0.73 5.75
CA PRO A 32 12.43 0.22 7.14
C PRO A 32 11.11 0.53 7.83
N ILE A 33 10.18 1.28 7.24
CA ILE A 33 8.96 1.68 7.95
C ILE A 33 7.93 0.55 8.07
N ILE A 34 7.91 -0.37 7.11
CA ILE A 34 7.08 -1.57 7.18
C ILE A 34 7.99 -2.75 6.85
N MET A 35 8.30 -3.53 7.86
CA MET A 35 9.19 -4.67 7.71
C MET A 35 8.47 -5.83 7.05
N ASP A 36 9.23 -6.66 6.37
CA ASP A 36 8.73 -7.92 5.82
C ASP A 36 8.00 -8.71 6.91
N LYS A 37 6.87 -9.32 6.55
CA LYS A 37 5.98 -10.10 7.43
C LYS A 37 5.21 -9.29 8.46
N SER A 38 5.28 -7.97 8.42
CA SER A 38 4.44 -7.13 9.27
C SER A 38 2.97 -7.21 8.89
N ILE A 39 2.11 -6.87 9.84
CA ILE A 39 0.69 -6.66 9.61
C ILE A 39 0.44 -5.16 9.55
N VAL A 40 -0.18 -4.69 8.48
CA VAL A 40 -0.60 -3.30 8.37
C VAL A 40 -2.09 -3.20 8.67
N ILE A 41 -2.45 -2.19 9.44
CA ILE A 41 -3.83 -1.87 9.77
C ILE A 41 -4.26 -0.75 8.84
N VAL A 42 -5.35 -0.98 8.11
CA VAL A 42 -5.79 -0.11 7.03
C VAL A 42 -7.10 0.55 7.41
N GLN A 43 -7.14 1.86 7.23
CA GLN A 43 -8.33 2.68 7.35
C GLN A 43 -8.86 2.96 5.95
N LYS A 44 -10.11 2.61 5.67
CA LYS A 44 -10.71 2.89 4.37
C LYS A 44 -10.78 4.38 4.13
N GLU A 45 -10.10 4.83 3.11
CA GLU A 45 -10.09 6.22 2.65
C GLU A 45 -9.89 6.20 1.14
N LYS A 46 -10.53 7.14 0.44
CA LYS A 46 -10.35 7.30 -1.01
C LYS A 46 -9.50 8.53 -1.34
N ASN A 47 -9.38 9.46 -0.42
CA ASN A 47 -8.63 10.70 -0.60
C ASN A 47 -7.42 10.68 0.33
N LEU A 48 -6.28 10.30 -0.22
CA LEU A 48 -5.04 10.28 0.54
C LEU A 48 -4.29 11.59 0.37
N LYS A 49 -3.61 12.02 1.42
CA LYS A 49 -2.68 13.14 1.34
C LYS A 49 -1.44 12.71 0.57
N ARG A 50 -0.83 13.68 -0.12
CA ARG A 50 0.44 13.47 -0.79
C ARG A 50 1.49 12.97 0.21
N GLY A 51 2.18 11.90 -0.14
CA GLY A 51 3.18 11.25 0.70
C GLY A 51 2.64 10.25 1.70
N ALA A 52 1.33 10.11 1.84
CA ALA A 52 0.73 9.12 2.73
C ALA A 52 1.07 7.70 2.26
N VAL A 53 1.17 6.80 3.20
CA VAL A 53 1.31 5.37 2.90
C VAL A 53 -0.08 4.78 2.72
N GLY A 54 -0.34 4.26 1.54
CA GLY A 54 -1.63 3.71 1.18
C GLY A 54 -1.54 2.31 0.64
N VAL A 55 -2.72 1.73 0.48
CA VAL A 55 -2.92 0.41 -0.12
C VAL A 55 -3.70 0.62 -1.41
N PHE A 56 -3.17 0.07 -2.50
CA PHE A 56 -3.69 0.31 -3.84
C PHE A 56 -3.89 -0.99 -4.60
N ILE A 57 -4.91 -1.01 -5.43
CA ILE A 57 -5.02 -1.99 -6.51
C ILE A 57 -4.45 -1.33 -7.77
N VAL A 58 -3.53 -2.00 -8.41
CA VAL A 58 -2.85 -1.50 -9.62
C VAL A 58 -3.10 -2.50 -10.75
N GLY A 59 -3.54 -2.01 -11.90
CA GLY A 59 -3.76 -2.84 -13.08
C GLY A 59 -4.84 -3.90 -12.90
N ASN A 60 -5.84 -3.64 -12.07
CA ASN A 60 -7.00 -4.49 -11.78
C ASN A 60 -6.73 -5.75 -10.95
N SER A 61 -5.48 -6.04 -10.59
CA SER A 61 -5.22 -7.30 -9.90
C SER A 61 -4.16 -7.25 -8.81
N GLU A 62 -3.22 -6.33 -8.89
CA GLU A 62 -2.11 -6.29 -7.95
C GLU A 62 -2.41 -5.38 -6.78
N CYS A 63 -2.21 -5.88 -5.57
CA CYS A 63 -2.35 -5.08 -4.36
C CYS A 63 -0.97 -4.69 -3.85
N VAL A 64 -0.72 -3.39 -3.73
CA VAL A 64 0.57 -2.87 -3.28
C VAL A 64 0.40 -1.87 -2.15
N VAL A 65 1.42 -1.77 -1.31
CA VAL A 65 1.52 -0.76 -0.25
C VAL A 65 2.67 0.16 -0.61
N LYS A 66 2.38 1.44 -0.80
CA LYS A 66 3.35 2.43 -1.30
C LYS A 66 3.02 3.81 -0.76
N ARG A 67 3.94 4.75 -0.91
CA ARG A 67 3.66 6.17 -0.71
C ARG A 67 3.00 6.75 -1.96
N PHE A 68 2.05 7.62 -1.72
CA PHE A 68 1.16 8.18 -2.74
C PHE A 68 1.63 9.57 -3.16
N PHE A 69 2.00 9.75 -4.43
CA PHE A 69 2.41 11.04 -4.96
C PHE A 69 1.62 11.36 -6.23
N PRO A 70 0.44 11.97 -6.09
CA PRO A 70 -0.34 12.40 -7.26
C PRO A 70 0.19 13.72 -7.82
N ASP A 71 0.05 13.89 -9.14
CA ASP A 71 0.29 15.16 -9.81
C ASP A 71 -0.68 15.33 -10.99
N LEU A 72 -0.44 16.35 -11.82
CA LEU A 72 -1.29 16.62 -12.98
C LEU A 72 -1.24 15.54 -14.05
N PHE A 73 -0.17 14.78 -14.10
CA PHE A 73 0.08 13.80 -15.15
C PHE A 73 -0.28 12.37 -14.74
N GLY A 74 -0.52 12.15 -13.47
CA GLY A 74 -0.86 10.84 -12.95
C GLY A 74 -0.45 10.66 -11.51
N VAL A 75 -0.01 9.44 -11.19
CA VAL A 75 0.36 9.06 -9.83
C VAL A 75 1.70 8.34 -9.85
N VAL A 76 2.55 8.68 -8.91
CA VAL A 76 3.74 7.90 -8.61
C VAL A 76 3.51 7.18 -7.29
N LEU A 77 3.65 5.86 -7.31
CA LEU A 77 3.61 5.03 -6.11
C LEU A 77 5.05 4.66 -5.78
N GLN A 78 5.53 5.17 -4.66
CA GLN A 78 6.94 5.07 -4.31
C GLN A 78 7.16 4.15 -3.13
N SER A 79 8.14 3.26 -3.27
CA SER A 79 8.63 2.43 -2.18
C SER A 79 9.45 3.26 -1.21
N GLU A 80 9.39 2.91 0.07
CA GLU A 80 10.27 3.50 1.07
C GLU A 80 11.71 3.03 0.87
N ASN A 81 11.88 1.77 0.49
CA ASN A 81 13.18 1.18 0.23
C ASN A 81 13.71 1.69 -1.11
N VAL A 82 14.87 2.34 -1.06
CA VAL A 82 15.50 2.97 -2.23
C VAL A 82 15.96 1.98 -3.30
N ASN A 83 16.03 0.70 -2.96
CA ASN A 83 16.40 -0.35 -3.91
C ASN A 83 15.26 -0.76 -4.84
N PHE A 84 14.06 -0.22 -4.61
CA PHE A 84 12.88 -0.53 -5.42
C PHE A 84 12.48 0.70 -6.23
N ASP A 85 12.27 0.49 -7.51
CA ASP A 85 11.90 1.58 -8.41
C ASP A 85 10.47 2.06 -8.15
N PRO A 86 10.19 3.36 -8.35
CA PRO A 86 8.83 3.87 -8.27
C PRO A 86 7.97 3.32 -9.40
N ILE A 87 6.68 3.18 -9.13
CA ILE A 87 5.67 2.83 -10.14
C ILE A 87 5.06 4.12 -10.65
N VAL A 88 5.29 4.43 -11.92
CA VAL A 88 4.77 5.66 -12.53
C VAL A 88 3.55 5.31 -13.36
N ILE A 89 2.40 5.90 -13.03
CA ILE A 89 1.12 5.57 -13.65
C ILE A 89 0.53 6.83 -14.26
N LYS A 90 0.29 6.81 -15.57
CA LYS A 90 -0.36 7.92 -16.27
C LYS A 90 -1.78 8.11 -15.78
N LYS A 91 -2.27 9.34 -15.82
CA LYS A 91 -3.58 9.70 -15.29
C LYS A 91 -4.72 8.86 -15.83
N ASN A 92 -4.76 8.62 -17.14
CA ASN A 92 -5.82 7.83 -17.76
C ASN A 92 -5.79 6.37 -17.28
N ILE A 93 -4.62 5.81 -17.08
CA ILE A 93 -4.45 4.44 -16.56
C ILE A 93 -4.84 4.40 -15.08
N TRP A 94 -4.42 5.38 -14.32
CA TRP A 94 -4.80 5.46 -12.92
C TRP A 94 -6.32 5.48 -12.75
N GLU A 95 -7.00 6.32 -13.51
CA GLU A 95 -8.45 6.46 -13.42
C GLU A 95 -9.21 5.21 -13.90
N ALA A 96 -8.67 4.52 -14.90
CA ALA A 96 -9.34 3.38 -15.50
C ALA A 96 -9.04 2.04 -14.81
N GLU A 97 -7.84 1.88 -14.24
CA GLU A 97 -7.35 0.56 -13.84
C GLU A 97 -6.84 0.48 -12.41
N CYS A 98 -6.86 1.57 -11.67
CA CYS A 98 -6.31 1.59 -10.32
C CYS A 98 -7.33 2.05 -9.30
N MET A 99 -7.08 1.71 -8.03
CA MET A 99 -8.00 2.04 -6.95
C MET A 99 -7.22 2.23 -5.65
N ILE A 100 -7.64 3.21 -4.87
CA ILE A 100 -7.16 3.39 -3.49
C ILE A 100 -8.06 2.57 -2.58
N LEU A 101 -7.47 1.62 -1.86
CA LEU A 101 -8.21 0.84 -0.86
C LEU A 101 -8.24 1.53 0.49
N GLY A 102 -7.18 2.24 0.83
CA GLY A 102 -7.14 2.93 2.11
C GLY A 102 -5.76 3.43 2.48
N ARG A 103 -5.68 3.97 3.68
CA ARG A 103 -4.45 4.48 4.29
C ARG A 103 -3.94 3.50 5.32
N VAL A 104 -2.63 3.27 5.35
CA VAL A 104 -2.01 2.52 6.43
C VAL A 104 -2.03 3.39 7.68
N ALA A 105 -2.82 2.97 8.67
CA ALA A 105 -3.00 3.71 9.91
C ALA A 105 -2.04 3.26 10.99
N ASN A 106 -1.61 2.00 10.95
CA ASN A 106 -0.69 1.45 11.93
C ASN A 106 0.01 0.21 11.37
N VAL A 107 1.10 -0.17 12.00
CA VAL A 107 1.88 -1.34 11.63
C VAL A 107 2.14 -2.18 12.87
N ILE A 108 1.90 -3.47 12.78
CA ILE A 108 2.23 -4.42 13.83
C ILE A 108 3.30 -5.35 13.30
N LEU A 109 4.42 -5.39 13.98
CA LEU A 109 5.49 -6.31 13.65
C LEU A 109 5.12 -7.72 14.13
N ASP A 110 5.17 -8.68 13.22
CA ASP A 110 4.98 -10.08 13.57
C ASP A 110 6.28 -10.62 14.16
N VAL A 111 6.24 -10.94 15.45
CA VAL A 111 7.42 -11.40 16.19
C VAL A 111 7.48 -12.91 16.39
N VAL A 112 6.62 -13.63 15.74
CA VAL A 112 6.57 -15.10 15.87
C VAL A 112 7.50 -15.77 14.88
#